data_450678152b9d7366791cefadc18cd8a0
#
_entry.id   450678152b9d7366791cefadc18cd8a0
#
_cell.length_a   1.000
_cell.length_b   1.000
_cell.length_c   1.000
_cell.angle_alpha   90.00
_cell.angle_beta   90.00
_cell.angle_gamma   90.00
#
_symmetry.space_group_name_H-M   'P 1'
#
loop_
_entity.id
_entity.type
_entity.pdbx_description
1 polymer ?
#
loop_
_entity_poly.entity_id
_entity_poly.type
_entity_poly.pdbx_seq_one_letter_code
_entity_poly.pdbx_strand_id
1 'polypeptide(L)'
;MKILKISALLALVSFFTAPAIAGTLEDVQSRGYVKCGVTTGLLGFAAPDDSGKWSGFDVDVCRAVAAAVLGDSSKVEFTTTTGKTRFPTLASGEIDVLARNTTWTFSRDVNLGFEFIGVNYYDGQGFLVPSSLGVTSATQLDGASVCIQTGTTTELNLADFFRINNIKYEAIPVETNDESRENLFAGRCDVYTTDASGLAATAAQADNPADWILLPEIISKEPLGPLVRHGDHVWGDIV
;
A
#
# COMPACT_ATOMS: atom_id res chain seq x y z
N MET A 1 -48.95 15.75 -69.39
CA MET A 1 -48.98 15.87 -67.89
C MET A 1 -48.01 14.84 -67.35
N LYS A 2 -46.79 15.26 -66.91
CA LYS A 2 -45.78 14.35 -66.31
C LYS A 2 -45.83 14.55 -64.82
N ILE A 3 -46.20 13.49 -64.08
CA ILE A 3 -46.24 13.50 -62.60
C ILE A 3 -44.85 13.18 -62.10
N LEU A 4 -44.24 14.15 -61.45
CA LEU A 4 -42.94 14.02 -60.80
C LEU A 4 -43.11 13.32 -59.43
N LYS A 5 -42.57 12.13 -59.31
CA LYS A 5 -42.56 11.42 -58.01
C LYS A 5 -41.35 11.88 -57.24
N ILE A 6 -41.57 12.64 -56.17
CA ILE A 6 -40.51 13.00 -55.18
C ILE A 6 -40.42 11.86 -54.16
N SER A 7 -39.37 11.08 -54.23
CA SER A 7 -39.05 10.10 -53.20
C SER A 7 -38.28 10.79 -52.10
N ALA A 8 -38.88 10.96 -50.93
CA ALA A 8 -38.23 11.45 -49.72
C ALA A 8 -37.37 10.34 -49.13
N LEU A 9 -36.03 10.46 -49.18
CA LEU A 9 -35.08 9.59 -48.56
C LEU A 9 -34.95 10.00 -47.07
N LEU A 10 -35.58 9.29 -46.15
CA LEU A 10 -35.37 9.46 -44.71
C LEU A 10 -34.00 8.88 -44.36
N ALA A 11 -33.01 9.72 -44.11
CA ALA A 11 -31.73 9.32 -43.54
C ALA A 11 -31.89 9.03 -42.04
N LEU A 12 -31.85 7.76 -41.67
CA LEU A 12 -31.84 7.32 -40.30
C LEU A 12 -30.45 7.60 -39.72
N VAL A 13 -30.30 8.70 -38.99
CA VAL A 13 -29.08 8.99 -38.22
C VAL A 13 -29.09 8.13 -36.98
N SER A 14 -28.42 6.98 -37.01
CA SER A 14 -28.16 6.14 -35.84
C SER A 14 -27.12 6.88 -34.97
N PHE A 15 -27.57 7.47 -33.88
CA PHE A 15 -26.69 7.92 -32.81
C PHE A 15 -26.09 6.69 -32.14
N PHE A 16 -24.85 6.36 -32.50
CA PHE A 16 -24.03 5.46 -31.69
C PHE A 16 -23.69 6.19 -30.40
N THR A 17 -24.48 6.01 -29.37
CA THR A 17 -24.05 6.35 -28.01
C THR A 17 -22.98 5.33 -27.63
N ALA A 18 -21.71 5.71 -27.71
CA ALA A 18 -20.65 4.95 -27.04
C ALA A 18 -21.06 4.81 -25.57
N PRO A 19 -20.99 3.60 -24.97
CA PRO A 19 -21.20 3.47 -23.54
C PRO A 19 -20.16 4.37 -22.86
N ALA A 20 -20.60 5.35 -22.09
CA ALA A 20 -19.72 6.05 -21.17
C ALA A 20 -19.21 4.97 -20.20
N ILE A 21 -17.91 4.70 -20.22
CA ILE A 21 -17.30 3.86 -19.19
C ILE A 21 -17.47 4.68 -17.91
N ALA A 22 -18.32 4.19 -17.00
CA ALA A 22 -18.49 4.80 -15.70
C ALA A 22 -17.12 4.86 -15.02
N GLY A 23 -16.77 6.02 -14.46
CA GLY A 23 -15.55 6.18 -13.67
C GLY A 23 -15.69 5.54 -12.30
N THR A 24 -14.61 5.48 -11.55
CA THR A 24 -14.65 4.91 -10.18
C THR A 24 -15.62 5.67 -9.27
N LEU A 25 -15.78 6.98 -9.47
CA LEU A 25 -16.72 7.80 -8.69
C LEU A 25 -18.18 7.32 -8.85
N GLU A 26 -18.62 7.14 -10.10
CA GLU A 26 -19.97 6.68 -10.40
C GLU A 26 -20.22 5.26 -9.87
N ASP A 27 -19.22 4.39 -9.97
CA ASP A 27 -19.28 3.03 -9.43
C ASP A 27 -19.41 3.04 -7.91
N VAL A 28 -18.62 3.86 -7.21
CA VAL A 28 -18.67 4.02 -5.75
C VAL A 28 -20.04 4.58 -5.30
N GLN A 29 -20.52 5.62 -5.97
CA GLN A 29 -21.84 6.21 -5.66
C GLN A 29 -22.99 5.24 -5.91
N SER A 30 -22.95 4.49 -7.01
CA SER A 30 -23.95 3.48 -7.34
C SER A 30 -23.97 2.31 -6.37
N ARG A 31 -22.79 1.86 -5.94
CA ARG A 31 -22.59 0.75 -5.00
C ARG A 31 -22.88 1.17 -3.55
N GLY A 32 -22.61 2.42 -3.20
CA GLY A 32 -22.85 2.99 -1.88
C GLY A 32 -21.76 2.74 -0.85
N TYR A 33 -20.56 2.31 -1.26
CA TYR A 33 -19.37 2.17 -0.41
C TYR A 33 -18.08 2.23 -1.22
N VAL A 34 -16.98 2.57 -0.55
CA VAL A 34 -15.61 2.59 -1.09
C VAL A 34 -14.93 1.25 -0.80
N LYS A 35 -14.30 0.64 -1.79
CA LYS A 35 -13.42 -0.52 -1.62
C LYS A 35 -11.99 -0.03 -1.42
N CYS A 36 -11.45 -0.27 -0.23
CA CYS A 36 -10.13 0.22 0.15
C CYS A 36 -9.16 -0.93 0.40
N GLY A 37 -8.03 -0.93 -0.32
CA GLY A 37 -6.93 -1.85 -0.08
C GLY A 37 -6.05 -1.37 1.08
N VAL A 38 -5.84 -2.25 2.06
CA VAL A 38 -5.03 -1.98 3.25
C VAL A 38 -4.00 -3.09 3.48
N THR A 39 -3.11 -2.91 4.44
CA THR A 39 -2.18 -3.98 4.88
C THR A 39 -2.91 -5.07 5.66
N THR A 40 -2.27 -6.21 5.82
CA THR A 40 -2.81 -7.37 6.55
C THR A 40 -2.92 -7.15 8.05
N GLY A 41 -2.09 -6.26 8.61
CA GLY A 41 -2.07 -5.92 10.02
C GLY A 41 -0.80 -5.15 10.37
N LEU A 42 -0.85 -3.81 10.33
CA LEU A 42 0.23 -2.94 10.78
C LEU A 42 -0.35 -1.91 11.74
N LEU A 43 -0.06 -2.06 13.02
CA LEU A 43 -0.55 -1.15 14.05
C LEU A 43 -0.13 0.29 13.74
N GLY A 44 -1.05 1.22 13.95
CA GLY A 44 -0.90 2.62 13.61
C GLY A 44 -1.29 2.96 12.18
N PHE A 45 -1.16 2.05 11.21
CA PHE A 45 -1.56 2.25 9.81
C PHE A 45 -2.90 1.59 9.47
N ALA A 46 -2.97 0.27 9.51
CA ALA A 46 -4.23 -0.44 9.34
C ALA A 46 -4.15 -1.79 10.06
N ALA A 47 -4.94 -1.96 11.10
CA ALA A 47 -5.08 -3.22 11.80
C ALA A 47 -6.51 -3.38 12.34
N PRO A 48 -7.09 -4.59 12.29
CA PRO A 48 -8.32 -4.88 12.99
C PRO A 48 -8.05 -5.13 14.47
N ASP A 49 -8.99 -4.77 15.33
CA ASP A 49 -9.03 -5.20 16.72
C ASP A 49 -9.65 -6.61 16.84
N ASP A 50 -9.74 -7.13 18.07
CA ASP A 50 -10.30 -8.45 18.34
C ASP A 50 -11.79 -8.59 17.93
N SER A 51 -12.48 -7.47 17.74
CA SER A 51 -13.87 -7.44 17.24
C SER A 51 -13.95 -7.36 15.72
N GLY A 52 -12.80 -7.26 15.04
CA GLY A 52 -12.71 -7.08 13.59
C GLY A 52 -12.88 -5.63 13.13
N LYS A 53 -12.90 -4.66 14.06
CA LYS A 53 -13.00 -3.25 13.73
C LYS A 53 -11.63 -2.70 13.32
N TRP A 54 -11.54 -2.19 12.11
CA TRP A 54 -10.33 -1.58 11.56
C TRP A 54 -10.03 -0.22 12.18
N SER A 55 -8.75 0.06 12.41
CA SER A 55 -8.25 1.36 12.88
C SER A 55 -6.85 1.65 12.34
N GLY A 56 -6.49 2.93 12.31
CA GLY A 56 -5.17 3.42 11.91
C GLY A 56 -5.22 4.46 10.80
N PHE A 57 -4.06 5.01 10.50
CA PHE A 57 -3.88 6.14 9.61
C PHE A 57 -4.40 5.88 8.19
N ASP A 58 -4.04 4.74 7.60
CA ASP A 58 -4.50 4.35 6.25
C ASP A 58 -6.01 4.06 6.24
N VAL A 59 -6.54 3.51 7.33
CA VAL A 59 -7.99 3.29 7.50
C VAL A 59 -8.74 4.62 7.54
N ASP A 60 -8.18 5.64 8.20
CA ASP A 60 -8.82 6.95 8.30
C ASP A 60 -8.77 7.72 6.97
N VAL A 61 -7.74 7.51 6.14
CA VAL A 61 -7.72 7.98 4.74
C VAL A 61 -8.91 7.41 3.96
N CYS A 62 -9.13 6.10 4.02
CA CYS A 62 -10.26 5.45 3.33
C CYS A 62 -11.63 5.97 3.83
N ARG A 63 -11.74 6.19 5.13
CA ARG A 63 -12.95 6.76 5.76
C ARG A 63 -13.19 8.21 5.35
N ALA A 64 -12.12 8.99 5.20
CA ALA A 64 -12.21 10.37 4.72
C ALA A 64 -12.74 10.43 3.28
N VAL A 65 -12.25 9.54 2.41
CA VAL A 65 -12.75 9.39 1.03
C VAL A 65 -14.23 9.01 1.03
N ALA A 66 -14.65 8.03 1.84
CA ALA A 66 -16.04 7.63 1.94
C ALA A 66 -16.94 8.76 2.47
N ALA A 67 -16.48 9.52 3.46
CA ALA A 67 -17.21 10.68 3.97
C ALA A 67 -17.35 11.77 2.91
N ALA A 68 -16.31 12.03 2.11
CA ALA A 68 -16.35 13.03 1.04
C ALA A 68 -17.31 12.65 -0.08
N VAL A 69 -17.31 11.39 -0.50
CA VAL A 69 -18.07 10.91 -1.67
C VAL A 69 -19.52 10.52 -1.33
N LEU A 70 -19.73 9.92 -0.14
CA LEU A 70 -20.99 9.31 0.26
C LEU A 70 -21.64 9.97 1.49
N GLY A 71 -20.97 10.96 2.10
CA GLY A 71 -21.46 11.65 3.31
C GLY A 71 -21.39 10.78 4.59
N ASP A 72 -20.76 9.59 4.52
CA ASP A 72 -20.69 8.64 5.63
C ASP A 72 -19.35 7.91 5.64
N SER A 73 -18.53 8.16 6.66
CA SER A 73 -17.20 7.54 6.84
C SER A 73 -17.26 6.04 7.13
N SER A 74 -18.40 5.49 7.47
CA SER A 74 -18.57 4.05 7.71
C SER A 74 -18.75 3.23 6.43
N LYS A 75 -18.96 3.88 5.29
CA LYS A 75 -19.20 3.25 3.99
C LYS A 75 -17.89 2.82 3.31
N VAL A 76 -17.13 1.99 3.98
CA VAL A 76 -15.84 1.43 3.48
C VAL A 76 -15.85 -0.08 3.65
N GLU A 77 -15.43 -0.77 2.61
CA GLU A 77 -15.06 -2.19 2.63
C GLU A 77 -13.54 -2.30 2.53
N PHE A 78 -12.91 -2.96 3.52
CA PHE A 78 -11.46 -3.12 3.57
C PHE A 78 -11.06 -4.47 2.97
N THR A 79 -10.15 -4.43 1.99
CA THR A 79 -9.52 -5.60 1.37
C THR A 79 -8.05 -5.65 1.78
N THR A 80 -7.64 -6.73 2.42
CA THR A 80 -6.24 -6.91 2.82
C THR A 80 -5.38 -7.28 1.63
N THR A 81 -4.19 -6.68 1.55
CA THR A 81 -3.22 -6.93 0.48
C THR A 81 -1.82 -7.14 1.05
N THR A 82 -0.99 -7.90 0.34
CA THR A 82 0.43 -8.09 0.63
C THR A 82 1.30 -7.14 -0.21
N GLY A 83 2.61 -7.18 -0.02
CA GLY A 83 3.57 -6.45 -0.87
C GLY A 83 3.43 -6.82 -2.35
N LYS A 84 3.10 -8.09 -2.65
CA LYS A 84 2.96 -8.60 -4.02
C LYS A 84 1.58 -8.36 -4.63
N THR A 85 0.51 -8.47 -3.83
CA THR A 85 -0.87 -8.46 -4.36
C THR A 85 -1.48 -7.07 -4.50
N ARG A 86 -1.01 -6.06 -3.74
CA ARG A 86 -1.61 -4.72 -3.70
C ARG A 86 -1.80 -4.06 -5.08
N PHE A 87 -0.79 -4.12 -5.94
CA PHE A 87 -0.86 -3.51 -7.26
C PHE A 87 -1.77 -4.26 -8.24
N PRO A 88 -1.69 -5.59 -8.37
CA PRO A 88 -2.67 -6.36 -9.13
C PRO A 88 -4.11 -6.15 -8.66
N THR A 89 -4.36 -6.10 -7.34
CA THR A 89 -5.69 -5.87 -6.76
C THR A 89 -6.24 -4.47 -7.13
N LEU A 90 -5.39 -3.43 -7.13
CA LEU A 90 -5.79 -2.10 -7.60
C LEU A 90 -6.03 -2.06 -9.11
N ALA A 91 -5.13 -2.68 -9.89
CA ALA A 91 -5.22 -2.69 -11.35
C ALA A 91 -6.48 -3.40 -11.85
N SER A 92 -6.92 -4.47 -11.19
CA SER A 92 -8.12 -5.23 -11.55
C SER A 92 -9.44 -4.51 -11.22
N GLY A 93 -9.42 -3.44 -10.42
CA GLY A 93 -10.63 -2.77 -9.92
C GLY A 93 -11.31 -3.50 -8.76
N GLU A 94 -10.65 -4.48 -8.17
CA GLU A 94 -11.11 -5.12 -6.93
C GLU A 94 -11.16 -4.12 -5.77
N ILE A 95 -10.25 -3.14 -5.77
CA ILE A 95 -10.26 -1.98 -4.88
C ILE A 95 -10.29 -0.67 -5.69
N ASP A 96 -10.83 0.38 -5.09
CA ASP A 96 -10.95 1.71 -5.70
C ASP A 96 -9.74 2.59 -5.35
N VAL A 97 -9.24 2.45 -4.14
CA VAL A 97 -8.09 3.15 -3.59
C VAL A 97 -7.21 2.18 -2.81
N LEU A 98 -5.90 2.35 -2.92
CA LEU A 98 -4.92 1.62 -2.13
C LEU A 98 -4.31 2.58 -1.11
N ALA A 99 -4.68 2.44 0.18
CA ALA A 99 -4.07 3.11 1.32
C ALA A 99 -3.37 2.06 2.19
N ARG A 100 -2.08 1.86 1.93
CA ARG A 100 -1.31 0.73 2.50
C ARG A 100 0.17 1.08 2.63
N ASN A 101 0.50 2.09 3.44
CA ASN A 101 1.90 2.49 3.65
C ASN A 101 2.76 2.27 2.38
N THR A 102 2.29 2.77 1.24
CA THR A 102 2.92 2.52 -0.06
C THR A 102 3.84 3.66 -0.44
N THR A 103 5.12 3.38 -0.58
CA THR A 103 6.12 4.37 -0.99
C THR A 103 5.89 4.82 -2.42
N TRP A 104 5.83 6.11 -2.63
CA TRP A 104 5.83 6.72 -3.96
C TRP A 104 7.20 6.58 -4.59
N THR A 105 7.29 5.82 -5.64
CA THR A 105 8.50 5.67 -6.45
C THR A 105 8.20 5.92 -7.92
N PHE A 106 9.21 6.37 -8.66
CA PHE A 106 9.09 6.56 -10.11
C PHE A 106 8.61 5.28 -10.83
N SER A 107 9.10 4.12 -10.41
CA SER A 107 8.70 2.85 -11.01
C SER A 107 7.23 2.53 -10.78
N ARG A 108 6.70 2.80 -9.59
CA ARG A 108 5.29 2.53 -9.25
C ARG A 108 4.34 3.50 -9.95
N ASP A 109 4.73 4.76 -10.02
CA ASP A 109 3.95 5.82 -10.64
C ASP A 109 3.96 5.68 -12.19
N VAL A 110 5.14 5.72 -12.78
CA VAL A 110 5.30 5.79 -14.25
C VAL A 110 5.26 4.41 -14.91
N ASN A 111 6.00 3.42 -14.38
CA ASN A 111 6.14 2.13 -15.07
C ASN A 111 4.96 1.19 -14.81
N LEU A 112 4.40 1.21 -13.59
CA LEU A 112 3.24 0.37 -13.26
C LEU A 112 1.91 1.04 -13.60
N GLY A 113 1.93 2.36 -13.90
CA GLY A 113 0.74 3.09 -14.33
C GLY A 113 -0.27 3.32 -13.21
N PHE A 114 0.21 3.65 -12.01
CA PHE A 114 -0.63 4.09 -10.90
C PHE A 114 -0.42 5.58 -10.63
N GLU A 115 -1.42 6.23 -10.10
CA GLU A 115 -1.39 7.63 -9.73
C GLU A 115 -1.36 7.78 -8.20
N PHE A 116 -0.25 8.31 -7.69
CA PHE A 116 -0.14 8.68 -6.29
C PHE A 116 -0.80 10.03 -6.08
N ILE A 117 -1.71 10.10 -5.14
CA ILE A 117 -2.52 11.31 -4.91
C ILE A 117 -1.78 12.34 -4.05
N GLY A 118 -0.84 11.88 -3.26
CA GLY A 118 0.00 12.73 -2.43
C GLY A 118 0.82 11.94 -1.44
N VAL A 119 1.71 12.63 -0.75
CA VAL A 119 2.45 12.05 0.38
C VAL A 119 1.72 12.41 1.66
N ASN A 120 1.24 11.41 2.37
CA ASN A 120 0.54 11.58 3.65
C ASN A 120 1.40 11.23 4.86
N TYR A 121 2.52 10.50 4.65
CA TYR A 121 3.48 10.18 5.69
C TYR A 121 4.90 10.09 5.12
N TYR A 122 5.88 10.70 5.79
CA TYR A 122 7.29 10.56 5.43
C TYR A 122 7.97 9.59 6.39
N ASP A 123 8.44 8.47 5.87
CA ASP A 123 9.12 7.44 6.60
C ASP A 123 10.52 7.18 6.04
N GLY A 124 11.19 6.18 6.56
CA GLY A 124 12.47 5.68 6.08
C GLY A 124 12.69 4.27 6.60
N GLN A 125 13.43 3.46 5.85
CA GLN A 125 13.72 2.08 6.23
C GLN A 125 14.79 2.03 7.32
N GLY A 126 14.52 1.23 8.35
CA GLY A 126 15.42 0.96 9.47
C GLY A 126 15.60 -0.53 9.75
N PHE A 127 16.15 -0.83 10.91
CA PHE A 127 16.42 -2.19 11.38
C PHE A 127 16.01 -2.34 12.84
N LEU A 128 15.24 -3.39 13.14
CA LEU A 128 14.88 -3.79 14.49
C LEU A 128 15.60 -5.07 14.84
N VAL A 129 16.29 -5.07 15.98
CA VAL A 129 17.08 -6.19 16.47
C VAL A 129 16.79 -6.44 17.96
N PRO A 130 16.96 -7.68 18.47
CA PRO A 130 16.96 -7.91 19.90
C PRO A 130 18.18 -7.26 20.54
N SER A 131 18.03 -6.67 21.72
CA SER A 131 19.15 -6.06 22.49
C SER A 131 20.26 -7.05 22.80
N SER A 132 19.91 -8.33 22.92
CA SER A 132 20.83 -9.44 23.14
C SER A 132 21.79 -9.70 21.97
N LEU A 133 21.49 -9.18 20.76
CA LEU A 133 22.39 -9.29 19.61
C LEU A 133 23.67 -8.45 19.81
N GLY A 134 23.63 -7.44 20.69
CA GLY A 134 24.80 -6.65 21.09
C GLY A 134 25.34 -5.70 20.00
N VAL A 135 24.59 -5.45 18.93
CA VAL A 135 24.96 -4.52 17.86
C VAL A 135 24.34 -3.14 18.11
N THR A 136 25.01 -2.10 17.63
CA THR A 136 24.59 -0.70 17.76
C THR A 136 24.51 0.03 16.42
N SER A 137 24.82 -0.65 15.33
CA SER A 137 24.80 -0.12 13.96
C SER A 137 24.47 -1.23 12.98
N ALA A 138 23.72 -0.88 11.92
CA ALA A 138 23.37 -1.79 10.83
C ALA A 138 24.61 -2.30 10.07
N THR A 139 25.74 -1.59 10.15
CA THR A 139 27.01 -2.05 9.56
C THR A 139 27.65 -3.22 10.30
N GLN A 140 27.15 -3.56 11.48
CA GLN A 140 27.62 -4.71 12.29
C GLN A 140 26.81 -6.00 12.02
N LEU A 141 25.86 -5.97 11.08
CA LEU A 141 24.96 -7.08 10.78
C LEU A 141 25.55 -8.11 9.78
N ASP A 142 26.87 -8.23 9.68
CA ASP A 142 27.50 -9.20 8.77
C ASP A 142 27.18 -10.63 9.20
N GLY A 143 26.62 -11.41 8.28
CA GLY A 143 26.18 -12.78 8.50
C GLY A 143 24.81 -12.95 9.15
N ALA A 144 24.11 -11.85 9.47
CA ALA A 144 22.78 -11.93 10.09
C ALA A 144 21.69 -12.47 9.17
N SER A 145 20.72 -13.16 9.75
CA SER A 145 19.45 -13.50 9.08
C SER A 145 18.45 -12.35 9.21
N VAL A 146 17.87 -11.95 8.07
CA VAL A 146 17.03 -10.74 7.98
C VAL A 146 15.65 -11.08 7.47
N CYS A 147 14.62 -10.92 8.30
CA CYS A 147 13.23 -10.99 7.89
C CYS A 147 12.88 -9.79 7.00
N ILE A 148 12.37 -10.06 5.80
CA ILE A 148 12.03 -9.05 4.81
C ILE A 148 10.77 -9.38 4.04
N GLN A 149 9.84 -8.42 3.94
CA GLN A 149 8.62 -8.61 3.18
C GLN A 149 8.90 -8.48 1.67
N THR A 150 8.53 -9.52 0.92
CA THR A 150 8.73 -9.57 -0.53
C THR A 150 7.83 -8.60 -1.28
N GLY A 151 8.29 -8.09 -2.43
CA GLY A 151 7.57 -7.15 -3.29
C GLY A 151 7.49 -5.72 -2.75
N THR A 152 8.46 -5.35 -1.90
CA THR A 152 8.55 -4.04 -1.26
C THR A 152 9.77 -3.24 -1.73
N THR A 153 9.76 -1.92 -1.51
CA THR A 153 10.97 -1.07 -1.66
C THR A 153 12.04 -1.50 -0.69
N THR A 154 11.64 -1.91 0.52
CA THR A 154 12.56 -2.29 1.59
C THR A 154 13.35 -3.55 1.27
N GLU A 155 12.80 -4.48 0.47
CA GLU A 155 13.55 -5.64 -0.05
C GLU A 155 14.71 -5.19 -0.97
N LEU A 156 14.46 -4.24 -1.86
CA LEU A 156 15.46 -3.72 -2.79
C LEU A 156 16.51 -2.87 -2.07
N ASN A 157 16.09 -1.99 -1.17
CA ASN A 157 16.98 -1.12 -0.40
C ASN A 157 17.90 -1.92 0.52
N LEU A 158 17.39 -3.01 1.14
CA LEU A 158 18.19 -3.93 1.94
C LEU A 158 19.35 -4.50 1.13
N ALA A 159 19.04 -5.05 -0.05
CA ALA A 159 20.05 -5.64 -0.93
C ALA A 159 21.12 -4.61 -1.34
N ASP A 160 20.70 -3.40 -1.68
CA ASP A 160 21.62 -2.32 -2.06
C ASP A 160 22.48 -1.85 -0.90
N PHE A 161 21.90 -1.62 0.28
CA PHE A 161 22.65 -1.16 1.46
C PHE A 161 23.71 -2.18 1.87
N PHE A 162 23.37 -3.46 1.92
CA PHE A 162 24.31 -4.50 2.32
C PHE A 162 25.40 -4.72 1.27
N ARG A 163 25.05 -4.67 -0.01
CA ARG A 163 26.02 -4.72 -1.12
C ARG A 163 27.04 -3.57 -1.06
N ILE A 164 26.56 -2.34 -0.85
CA ILE A 164 27.43 -1.14 -0.80
C ILE A 164 28.38 -1.19 0.40
N ASN A 165 27.91 -1.71 1.53
CA ASN A 165 28.71 -1.82 2.75
C ASN A 165 29.51 -3.13 2.85
N ASN A 166 29.47 -3.99 1.81
CA ASN A 166 30.11 -5.31 1.78
C ASN A 166 29.66 -6.23 2.95
N ILE A 167 28.40 -6.13 3.36
CA ILE A 167 27.78 -6.93 4.42
C ILE A 167 27.13 -8.15 3.77
N LYS A 168 27.39 -9.34 4.31
CA LYS A 168 26.67 -10.57 3.93
C LYS A 168 25.48 -10.75 4.84
N TYR A 169 24.39 -11.31 4.29
CA TYR A 169 23.21 -11.62 5.07
C TYR A 169 22.46 -12.81 4.47
N GLU A 170 21.61 -13.43 5.26
CA GLU A 170 20.65 -14.43 4.83
C GLU A 170 19.24 -13.79 4.80
N ALA A 171 18.63 -13.71 3.64
CA ALA A 171 17.26 -13.21 3.54
C ALA A 171 16.28 -14.28 3.98
N ILE A 172 15.39 -13.94 4.91
CA ILE A 172 14.22 -14.74 5.33
C ILE A 172 12.98 -14.05 4.75
N PRO A 173 12.56 -14.42 3.52
CA PRO A 173 11.47 -13.78 2.84
C PRO A 173 10.13 -14.19 3.46
N VAL A 174 9.26 -13.20 3.68
CA VAL A 174 7.89 -13.37 4.17
C VAL A 174 6.90 -12.62 3.30
N GLU A 175 5.60 -12.90 3.47
CA GLU A 175 4.55 -12.22 2.70
C GLU A 175 3.87 -11.10 3.47
N THR A 176 3.85 -11.17 4.82
CA THR A 176 3.14 -10.21 5.67
C THR A 176 4.04 -9.60 6.74
N ASN A 177 3.62 -8.44 7.28
CA ASN A 177 4.31 -7.84 8.43
C ASN A 177 4.17 -8.69 9.70
N ASP A 178 3.01 -9.38 9.86
CA ASP A 178 2.78 -10.28 10.98
C ASP A 178 3.75 -11.45 10.98
N GLU A 179 3.99 -12.07 9.81
CA GLU A 179 5.00 -13.12 9.69
C GLU A 179 6.40 -12.63 10.04
N SER A 180 6.77 -11.39 9.61
CA SER A 180 8.07 -10.80 9.98
C SER A 180 8.18 -10.66 11.50
N ARG A 181 7.16 -10.12 12.16
CA ARG A 181 7.11 -9.93 13.60
C ARG A 181 7.21 -11.27 14.34
N GLU A 182 6.39 -12.25 13.95
CA GLU A 182 6.37 -13.56 14.56
C GLU A 182 7.70 -14.29 14.38
N ASN A 183 8.32 -14.20 13.21
CA ASN A 183 9.62 -14.79 12.96
C ASN A 183 10.73 -14.13 13.79
N LEU A 184 10.71 -12.80 13.89
CA LEU A 184 11.67 -12.05 14.70
C LEU A 184 11.54 -12.44 16.20
N PHE A 185 10.32 -12.41 16.74
CA PHE A 185 10.09 -12.71 18.16
C PHE A 185 10.35 -14.18 18.50
N ALA A 186 10.19 -15.08 17.53
CA ALA A 186 10.53 -16.48 17.66
C ALA A 186 12.04 -16.78 17.43
N GLY A 187 12.85 -15.77 17.12
CA GLY A 187 14.28 -15.94 16.84
C GLY A 187 14.58 -16.71 15.54
N ARG A 188 13.65 -16.69 14.57
CA ARG A 188 13.85 -17.30 13.25
C ARG A 188 14.61 -16.38 12.30
N CYS A 189 14.70 -15.11 12.61
CA CYS A 189 15.61 -14.14 12.03
C CYS A 189 16.21 -13.26 13.13
N ASP A 190 17.42 -12.79 12.92
CA ASP A 190 18.15 -11.93 13.85
C ASP A 190 17.70 -10.48 13.74
N VAL A 191 17.19 -10.10 12.57
CA VAL A 191 16.85 -8.71 12.20
C VAL A 191 15.52 -8.68 11.47
N TYR A 192 14.69 -7.67 11.76
CA TYR A 192 13.57 -7.29 10.90
C TYR A 192 13.84 -5.91 10.30
N THR A 193 13.65 -5.76 8.99
CA THR A 193 13.80 -4.47 8.30
C THR A 193 12.52 -4.13 7.52
N THR A 194 12.06 -2.92 7.73
CA THR A 194 10.94 -2.27 7.02
C THR A 194 10.97 -0.77 7.36
N ASP A 195 9.90 -0.05 7.08
CA ASP A 195 9.71 1.35 7.48
C ASP A 195 9.85 1.50 9.00
N ALA A 196 10.55 2.53 9.46
CA ALA A 196 10.89 2.73 10.88
C ALA A 196 9.65 2.84 11.78
N SER A 197 8.57 3.45 11.27
CA SER A 197 7.29 3.48 11.99
C SER A 197 6.72 2.08 12.22
N GLY A 198 6.82 1.20 11.22
CA GLY A 198 6.40 -0.20 11.33
C GLY A 198 7.27 -0.99 12.30
N LEU A 199 8.59 -0.73 12.33
CA LEU A 199 9.49 -1.34 13.30
C LEU A 199 9.17 -0.89 14.74
N ALA A 200 8.89 0.41 14.93
CA ALA A 200 8.48 0.93 16.22
C ALA A 200 7.16 0.30 16.71
N ALA A 201 6.18 0.17 15.80
CA ALA A 201 4.93 -0.52 16.09
C ALA A 201 5.14 -1.99 16.42
N THR A 202 6.09 -2.66 15.76
CA THR A 202 6.47 -4.05 16.06
C THR A 202 7.08 -4.17 17.44
N ALA A 203 8.08 -3.34 17.77
CA ALA A 203 8.72 -3.34 19.09
C ALA A 203 7.72 -3.10 20.23
N ALA A 204 6.74 -2.21 20.01
CA ALA A 204 5.69 -1.90 20.99
C ALA A 204 4.75 -3.09 21.28
N GLN A 205 4.70 -4.11 20.41
CA GLN A 205 3.88 -5.31 20.57
C GLN A 205 4.62 -6.46 21.28
N ALA A 206 5.91 -6.29 21.56
CA ALA A 206 6.67 -7.30 22.30
C ALA A 206 6.25 -7.34 23.78
N ASP A 207 6.39 -8.50 24.40
CA ASP A 207 6.13 -8.69 25.85
C ASP A 207 6.95 -7.69 26.68
N ASN A 208 8.18 -7.43 26.27
CA ASN A 208 9.02 -6.37 26.82
C ASN A 208 9.64 -5.55 25.69
N PRO A 209 9.09 -4.36 25.35
CA PRO A 209 9.63 -3.50 24.29
C PRO A 209 11.08 -3.07 24.49
N ALA A 210 11.58 -3.04 25.74
CA ALA A 210 12.96 -2.67 26.04
C ALA A 210 13.99 -3.72 25.57
N ASP A 211 13.57 -4.93 25.25
CA ASP A 211 14.42 -5.98 24.70
C ASP A 211 14.72 -5.79 23.19
N TRP A 212 14.14 -4.77 22.58
CA TRP A 212 14.23 -4.51 21.15
C TRP A 212 14.84 -3.15 20.88
N ILE A 213 15.74 -3.07 19.92
CA ILE A 213 16.46 -1.85 19.55
C ILE A 213 16.20 -1.54 18.09
N LEU A 214 15.70 -0.32 17.80
CA LEU A 214 15.80 0.27 16.48
C LEU A 214 17.22 0.81 16.31
N LEU A 215 17.93 0.29 15.32
CA LEU A 215 19.26 0.79 14.99
C LEU A 215 19.16 2.23 14.41
N PRO A 216 20.20 3.06 14.59
CA PRO A 216 20.13 4.48 14.25
C PRO A 216 20.11 4.78 12.75
N GLU A 217 20.50 3.82 11.91
CA GLU A 217 20.56 4.02 10.47
C GLU A 217 19.17 4.01 9.84
N ILE A 218 18.87 5.06 9.08
CA ILE A 218 17.77 5.12 8.13
C ILE A 218 18.36 5.07 6.73
N ILE A 219 18.15 3.97 6.03
CA ILE A 219 18.84 3.65 4.78
C ILE A 219 18.10 4.10 3.51
N SER A 220 16.87 4.59 3.65
CA SER A 220 16.08 5.10 2.53
C SER A 220 15.20 6.27 2.94
N LYS A 221 14.54 6.87 1.94
CA LYS A 221 13.42 7.80 2.13
C LYS A 221 12.18 7.16 1.56
N GLU A 222 11.17 7.01 2.40
CA GLU A 222 9.92 6.36 2.05
C GLU A 222 8.78 7.38 2.15
N PRO A 223 8.52 8.19 1.10
CA PRO A 223 7.33 9.04 1.03
C PRO A 223 6.12 8.15 0.77
N LEU A 224 5.30 7.93 1.79
CA LEU A 224 4.13 7.07 1.72
C LEU A 224 2.90 7.85 1.28
N GLY A 225 2.03 7.22 0.50
CA GLY A 225 0.79 7.85 0.09
C GLY A 225 -0.23 6.89 -0.51
N PRO A 226 -1.50 7.30 -0.53
CA PRO A 226 -2.54 6.57 -1.22
C PRO A 226 -2.38 6.69 -2.73
N LEU A 227 -2.85 5.68 -3.44
CA LEU A 227 -2.81 5.67 -4.90
C LEU A 227 -4.06 5.06 -5.50
N VAL A 228 -4.33 5.46 -6.74
CA VAL A 228 -5.47 5.02 -7.55
C VAL A 228 -4.99 4.53 -8.92
N ARG A 229 -5.90 4.02 -9.73
CA ARG A 229 -5.61 3.66 -11.13
C ARG A 229 -5.33 4.91 -11.93
N HIS A 230 -4.30 4.87 -12.76
CA HIS A 230 -3.98 5.98 -13.66
C HIS A 230 -5.11 6.23 -14.67
N GLY A 231 -5.33 7.52 -14.97
CA GLY A 231 -6.31 7.96 -15.98
C GLY A 231 -7.73 8.19 -15.45
N ASP A 232 -8.01 7.88 -14.20
CA ASP A 232 -9.26 8.24 -13.53
C ASP A 232 -9.06 9.54 -12.72
N HIS A 233 -8.86 10.64 -13.46
CA HIS A 233 -8.52 11.93 -12.86
C HIS A 233 -9.62 12.46 -11.93
N VAL A 234 -10.90 12.19 -12.25
CA VAL A 234 -12.02 12.62 -11.40
C VAL A 234 -11.96 11.93 -10.03
N TRP A 235 -11.64 10.63 -10.03
CA TRP A 235 -11.46 9.88 -8.79
C TRP A 235 -10.20 10.31 -8.07
N GLY A 236 -9.09 10.48 -8.80
CA GLY A 236 -7.82 10.94 -8.24
C GLY A 236 -7.92 12.30 -7.54
N ASP A 237 -8.64 13.25 -8.14
CA ASP A 237 -8.84 14.60 -7.56
C ASP A 237 -9.69 14.60 -6.28
N ILE A 238 -10.44 13.53 -6.03
CA ILE A 238 -11.29 13.38 -4.83
C ILE A 238 -10.51 12.71 -3.68
N VAL A 239 -9.65 11.74 -4.01
CA VAL A 239 -8.87 10.97 -3.03
C VAL A 239 -7.69 11.76 -2.50
#